data_58144880c46391122d1d035550e43423
#
_entry.id   58144880c46391122d1d035550e43423
#
_cell.length_a   1.000
_cell.length_b   1.000
_cell.length_c   1.000
_cell.angle_alpha   90.00
_cell.angle_beta   90.00
_cell.angle_gamma   90.00
#
_symmetry.space_group_name_H-M   'P 1'
#
loop_
_entity.id
_entity.type
_entity.pdbx_description
1 polymer ?
#
loop_
_entity_poly.entity_id
_entity_poly.type
_entity_poly.pdbx_seq_one_letter_code
_entity_poly.pdbx_strand_id
1 'polypeptide(L)'
;EANNLKWSKKMKAAGVKIINSIPGLKVHAKVALVKRWENLPDRQAGKQWKNYSFMATGNFNEATGRFYTDHVFFTTQPDFAGELEMLFIYLQSKTQPVMYGKIEFNHLLVSQFNMIKRFNKLIDREIKNAKKGLPAGIIIKLNNLQERDMINRLYEASEAGVKVQLLVRSICCLAAGIEKQSENITV
;
A
#
# COMPACT_ATOMS: atom_id res chain seq x y z
N GLU A 1 12.87 6.64 17.52
CA GLU A 1 14.10 5.85 17.17
C GLU A 1 14.68 5.11 18.40
N ALA A 2 14.86 5.76 19.55
CA ALA A 2 15.42 5.10 20.76
C ALA A 2 14.63 3.83 21.18
N ASN A 3 13.29 3.88 21.08
CA ASN A 3 12.45 2.74 21.40
C ASN A 3 12.65 1.57 20.43
N ASN A 4 12.82 1.85 19.15
CA ASN A 4 13.11 0.82 18.15
C ASN A 4 14.46 0.14 18.40
N LEU A 5 15.47 0.89 18.78
CA LEU A 5 16.79 0.33 19.14
C LEU A 5 16.70 -0.57 20.37
N LYS A 6 15.96 -0.14 21.41
CA LYS A 6 15.73 -0.95 22.61
C LYS A 6 15.05 -2.29 22.28
N TRP A 7 13.98 -2.27 21.49
CA TRP A 7 13.26 -3.47 21.10
C TRP A 7 14.07 -4.35 20.17
N SER A 8 14.82 -3.77 19.23
CA SER A 8 15.70 -4.52 18.34
C SER A 8 16.72 -5.36 19.15
N LYS A 9 17.33 -4.78 20.21
CA LYS A 9 18.25 -5.53 21.07
C LYS A 9 17.56 -6.69 21.77
N LYS A 10 16.35 -6.48 22.34
CA LYS A 10 15.58 -7.54 23.00
C LYS A 10 15.17 -8.66 22.04
N MET A 11 14.71 -8.31 20.86
CA MET A 11 14.32 -9.29 19.84
C MET A 11 15.51 -10.11 19.36
N LYS A 12 16.67 -9.49 19.13
CA LYS A 12 17.90 -10.22 18.79
C LYS A 12 18.31 -11.21 19.89
N ALA A 13 18.23 -10.79 21.16
CA ALA A 13 18.51 -11.69 22.31
C ALA A 13 17.55 -12.88 22.38
N ALA A 14 16.31 -12.72 21.87
CA ALA A 14 15.32 -13.79 21.73
C ALA A 14 15.46 -14.63 20.44
N GLY A 15 16.57 -14.46 19.68
CA GLY A 15 16.83 -15.23 18.47
C GLY A 15 16.21 -14.66 17.19
N VAL A 16 15.61 -13.48 17.23
CA VAL A 16 15.00 -12.86 16.04
C VAL A 16 16.06 -12.23 15.16
N LYS A 17 16.06 -12.56 13.88
CA LYS A 17 16.90 -11.92 12.87
C LYS A 17 16.32 -10.55 12.52
N ILE A 18 17.04 -9.49 12.84
CA ILE A 18 16.65 -8.11 12.51
C ILE A 18 17.33 -7.68 11.21
N ILE A 19 16.54 -7.22 10.27
CA ILE A 19 16.98 -6.63 9.01
C ILE A 19 16.80 -5.12 9.11
N ASN A 20 17.86 -4.36 8.90
CA ASN A 20 17.78 -2.92 8.80
C ASN A 20 17.22 -2.52 7.41
N SER A 21 16.56 -1.38 7.34
CA SER A 21 16.04 -0.87 6.07
C SER A 21 17.16 -0.60 5.05
N ILE A 22 16.78 -0.53 3.79
CA ILE A 22 17.68 -0.15 2.70
C ILE A 22 18.14 1.30 2.93
N PRO A 23 19.43 1.61 2.85
CA PRO A 23 19.92 2.98 3.02
C PRO A 23 19.22 3.96 2.06
N GLY A 24 18.78 5.09 2.58
CA GLY A 24 18.06 6.12 1.81
C GLY A 24 16.57 5.83 1.57
N LEU A 25 16.05 4.69 2.01
CA LEU A 25 14.62 4.38 1.92
C LEU A 25 13.99 4.26 3.31
N LYS A 26 12.82 4.86 3.46
CA LYS A 26 11.96 4.68 4.63
C LYS A 26 10.97 3.55 4.37
N VAL A 27 11.06 2.46 5.12
CA VAL A 27 10.07 1.39 5.08
C VAL A 27 8.87 1.79 5.94
N HIS A 28 7.75 2.04 5.31
CA HIS A 28 6.49 2.41 5.98
C HIS A 28 5.41 1.32 5.89
N ALA A 29 5.70 0.20 5.24
CA ALA A 29 4.79 -0.94 5.14
C ALA A 29 4.53 -1.59 6.51
N LYS A 30 3.31 -2.04 6.74
CA LYS A 30 2.89 -2.84 7.90
C LYS A 30 2.37 -4.15 7.38
N VAL A 31 3.27 -5.11 7.25
CA VAL A 31 3.01 -6.42 6.66
C VAL A 31 3.58 -7.51 7.54
N ALA A 32 2.92 -8.65 7.54
CA ALA A 32 3.44 -9.88 8.13
C ALA A 32 3.09 -11.07 7.25
N LEU A 33 3.95 -12.07 7.27
CA LEU A 33 3.75 -13.34 6.58
C LEU A 33 4.08 -14.49 7.54
N VAL A 34 3.09 -15.34 7.79
CA VAL A 34 3.26 -16.56 8.59
C VAL A 34 3.15 -17.75 7.66
N LYS A 35 4.17 -18.61 7.67
CA LYS A 35 4.19 -19.86 6.92
C LYS A 35 4.05 -21.02 7.89
N ARG A 36 3.04 -21.86 7.69
CA ARG A 36 2.76 -23.02 8.56
C ARG A 36 2.68 -24.28 7.73
N TRP A 37 3.24 -25.34 8.29
CA TRP A 37 3.08 -26.71 7.80
C TRP A 37 1.88 -27.33 8.51
N GLU A 38 0.76 -27.48 7.81
CA GLU A 38 -0.49 -27.91 8.44
C GLU A 38 -1.30 -28.87 7.56
N ASN A 39 -2.22 -29.61 8.19
CA ASN A 39 -3.16 -30.45 7.48
C ASN A 39 -4.15 -29.59 6.69
N LEU A 40 -4.42 -30.01 5.46
CA LEU A 40 -5.53 -29.41 4.72
C LEU A 40 -6.88 -29.84 5.29
N PRO A 41 -7.95 -29.03 5.03
CA PRO A 41 -9.32 -29.40 5.38
C PRO A 41 -9.72 -30.75 4.77
N ASP A 42 -9.23 -31.03 3.56
CA ASP A 42 -9.37 -32.34 2.95
C ASP A 42 -8.33 -33.30 3.54
N ARG A 43 -8.81 -34.25 4.36
CA ARG A 43 -7.98 -35.24 5.05
C ARG A 43 -7.14 -36.13 4.10
N GLN A 44 -7.51 -36.22 2.82
CA GLN A 44 -6.79 -37.02 1.82
C GLN A 44 -5.60 -36.27 1.21
N ALA A 45 -5.59 -34.94 1.28
CA ALA A 45 -4.55 -34.11 0.68
C ALA A 45 -3.26 -34.00 1.51
N GLY A 46 -3.24 -34.53 2.74
CA GLY A 46 -2.05 -34.55 3.62
C GLY A 46 -1.70 -33.17 4.19
N LYS A 47 -0.41 -33.01 4.52
CA LYS A 47 0.13 -31.72 5.03
C LYS A 47 0.73 -30.92 3.89
N GLN A 48 0.56 -29.61 3.94
CA GLN A 48 1.23 -28.68 3.03
C GLN A 48 1.56 -27.35 3.73
N TRP A 49 2.41 -26.55 3.07
CA TRP A 49 2.67 -25.18 3.47
C TRP A 49 1.46 -24.31 3.20
N LYS A 50 0.96 -23.64 4.23
CA LYS A 50 -0.07 -22.61 4.13
C LYS A 50 0.46 -21.29 4.60
N ASN A 51 0.21 -20.26 3.82
CA ASN A 51 0.65 -18.90 4.06
C ASN A 51 -0.52 -18.07 4.58
N TYR A 52 -0.24 -17.26 5.60
CA TYR A 52 -1.16 -16.29 6.16
C TYR A 52 -0.53 -14.92 6.02
N SER A 53 -1.12 -14.11 5.17
CA SER A 53 -0.65 -12.77 4.85
C SER A 53 -1.45 -11.73 5.61
N PHE A 54 -0.77 -10.77 6.19
CA PHE A 54 -1.34 -9.60 6.86
C PHE A 54 -0.79 -8.33 6.24
N MET A 55 -1.66 -7.40 5.93
CA MET A 55 -1.31 -6.05 5.45
C MET A 55 -2.19 -5.03 6.15
N ALA A 56 -1.60 -3.91 6.59
CA ALA A 56 -2.34 -2.88 7.30
C ALA A 56 -1.85 -1.47 6.94
N THR A 57 -2.74 -0.50 7.08
CA THR A 57 -2.40 0.93 7.02
C THR A 57 -1.85 1.43 8.34
N GLY A 58 -2.25 0.83 9.46
CA GLY A 58 -1.89 1.20 10.82
C GLY A 58 -0.59 0.58 11.32
N ASN A 59 0.09 1.27 12.20
CA ASN A 59 1.30 0.77 12.85
C ASN A 59 0.98 -0.37 13.83
N PHE A 60 1.93 -1.31 14.01
CA PHE A 60 1.91 -2.29 15.10
C PHE A 60 2.20 -1.60 16.44
N ASN A 61 1.28 -0.75 16.87
CA ASN A 61 1.42 0.04 18.09
C ASN A 61 0.04 0.23 18.73
N GLU A 62 -0.10 -0.22 19.98
CA GLU A 62 -1.37 -0.21 20.72
C GLU A 62 -1.92 1.21 20.92
N ALA A 63 -1.06 2.17 21.26
CA ALA A 63 -1.48 3.54 21.52
C ALA A 63 -2.04 4.20 20.25
N THR A 64 -1.34 4.06 19.10
CA THR A 64 -1.81 4.63 17.83
C THR A 64 -3.04 3.93 17.30
N GLY A 65 -3.21 2.63 17.54
CA GLY A 65 -4.39 1.86 17.15
C GLY A 65 -5.70 2.33 17.80
N ARG A 66 -5.62 3.05 18.91
CA ARG A 66 -6.80 3.62 19.59
C ARG A 66 -7.30 4.93 18.98
N PHE A 67 -6.44 5.64 18.25
CA PHE A 67 -6.76 6.97 17.71
C PHE A 67 -7.01 6.99 16.22
N TYR A 68 -6.47 6.03 15.47
CA TYR A 68 -6.57 6.02 14.02
C TYR A 68 -7.53 4.95 13.52
N THR A 69 -8.28 5.31 12.50
CA THR A 69 -9.13 4.37 11.77
C THR A 69 -8.32 3.73 10.67
N ASP A 70 -7.86 2.52 10.90
CA ASP A 70 -7.00 1.79 9.99
C ASP A 70 -7.74 0.64 9.30
N HIS A 71 -7.24 0.26 8.13
CA HIS A 71 -7.68 -0.92 7.40
C HIS A 71 -6.67 -2.04 7.58
N VAL A 72 -7.20 -3.25 7.76
CA VAL A 72 -6.41 -4.48 7.87
C VAL A 72 -6.96 -5.49 6.87
N PHE A 73 -6.05 -6.13 6.15
CA PHE A 73 -6.38 -7.18 5.21
C PHE A 73 -5.62 -8.46 5.58
N PHE A 74 -6.38 -9.52 5.85
CA PHE A 74 -5.88 -10.87 6.06
C PHE A 74 -6.26 -11.74 4.88
N THR A 75 -5.31 -12.54 4.38
CA THR A 75 -5.59 -13.48 3.29
C THR A 75 -4.67 -14.69 3.33
N THR A 76 -5.16 -15.81 2.82
CA THR A 76 -4.38 -17.02 2.57
C THR A 76 -4.15 -17.27 1.08
N GLN A 77 -4.52 -16.33 0.22
CA GLN A 77 -4.32 -16.45 -1.21
C GLN A 77 -2.83 -16.51 -1.57
N PRO A 78 -2.39 -17.50 -2.35
CA PRO A 78 -0.97 -17.74 -2.63
C PRO A 78 -0.28 -16.56 -3.34
N ASP A 79 -1.00 -15.86 -4.23
CA ASP A 79 -0.45 -14.76 -5.01
C ASP A 79 0.03 -13.60 -4.11
N PHE A 80 -0.79 -13.22 -3.12
CA PHE A 80 -0.38 -12.20 -2.14
C PHE A 80 0.81 -12.66 -1.28
N ALA A 81 0.82 -13.92 -0.89
CA ALA A 81 1.93 -14.47 -0.11
C ALA A 81 3.24 -14.48 -0.91
N GLY A 82 3.18 -14.88 -2.18
CA GLY A 82 4.33 -14.88 -3.08
C GLY A 82 4.90 -13.46 -3.30
N GLU A 83 4.04 -12.49 -3.49
CA GLU A 83 4.47 -11.09 -3.65
C GLU A 83 5.00 -10.49 -2.34
N LEU A 84 4.44 -10.87 -1.17
CA LEU A 84 5.01 -10.49 0.11
C LEU A 84 6.39 -11.13 0.35
N GLU A 85 6.61 -12.38 -0.05
CA GLU A 85 7.94 -13.00 -0.01
C GLU A 85 8.95 -12.23 -0.87
N MET A 86 8.58 -11.87 -2.10
CA MET A 86 9.43 -11.04 -2.96
C MET A 86 9.73 -9.68 -2.32
N LEU A 87 8.75 -9.05 -1.67
CA LEU A 87 8.94 -7.80 -0.94
C LEU A 87 9.93 -7.98 0.22
N PHE A 88 9.80 -9.04 1.02
CA PHE A 88 10.75 -9.34 2.11
C PHE A 88 12.16 -9.62 1.59
N ILE A 89 12.31 -10.35 0.48
CA ILE A 89 13.61 -10.58 -0.18
C ILE A 89 14.22 -9.24 -0.62
N TYR A 90 13.43 -8.39 -1.25
CA TYR A 90 13.86 -7.05 -1.66
C TYR A 90 14.32 -6.20 -0.46
N LEU A 91 13.55 -6.18 0.62
CA LEU A 91 13.86 -5.42 1.84
C LEU A 91 15.10 -5.95 2.58
N GLN A 92 15.46 -7.21 2.39
CA GLN A 92 16.70 -7.81 2.92
C GLN A 92 17.94 -7.44 2.11
N SER A 93 17.76 -7.03 0.87
CA SER A 93 18.88 -6.64 0.02
C SER A 93 19.46 -5.31 0.48
N LYS A 94 20.77 -5.20 0.44
CA LYS A 94 21.47 -3.94 0.76
C LYS A 94 21.68 -3.05 -0.47
N THR A 95 21.20 -3.48 -1.63
CA THR A 95 21.37 -2.81 -2.90
C THR A 95 20.15 -2.03 -3.31
N GLN A 96 20.35 -0.89 -3.94
CA GLN A 96 19.25 -0.03 -4.43
C GLN A 96 18.45 -0.72 -5.54
N PRO A 97 17.19 -0.23 -5.80
CA PRO A 97 16.22 -0.83 -6.72
C PRO A 97 16.69 -1.11 -8.15
N VAL A 98 17.73 -0.43 -8.62
CA VAL A 98 18.23 -0.55 -10.00
C VAL A 98 18.59 -2.00 -10.39
N MET A 99 19.03 -2.83 -9.44
CA MET A 99 19.29 -4.24 -9.68
C MET A 99 18.05 -5.14 -9.66
N TYR A 100 16.95 -4.65 -9.15
CA TYR A 100 15.67 -5.37 -9.03
C TYR A 100 14.61 -4.93 -10.03
N GLY A 101 15.00 -4.25 -11.10
CA GLY A 101 14.10 -3.73 -12.14
C GLY A 101 13.24 -4.77 -12.87
N LYS A 102 13.39 -6.06 -12.50
CA LYS A 102 12.58 -7.17 -13.02
C LYS A 102 11.56 -7.71 -12.03
N ILE A 103 11.46 -7.16 -10.81
CA ILE A 103 10.42 -7.59 -9.86
C ILE A 103 9.10 -6.97 -10.30
N GLU A 104 8.14 -7.81 -10.64
CA GLU A 104 6.79 -7.40 -10.99
C GLU A 104 5.82 -7.74 -9.86
N PHE A 105 5.05 -6.74 -9.44
CA PHE A 105 3.95 -6.90 -8.50
C PHE A 105 2.63 -6.73 -9.26
N ASN A 106 1.75 -7.72 -9.20
CA ASN A 106 0.46 -7.70 -9.88
C ASN A 106 -0.71 -7.44 -8.91
N HIS A 107 -0.58 -7.89 -7.67
CA HIS A 107 -1.57 -7.80 -6.60
C HIS A 107 -1.24 -6.70 -5.60
N LEU A 108 0.05 -6.51 -5.27
CA LEU A 108 0.50 -5.46 -4.38
C LEU A 108 0.86 -4.18 -5.14
N LEU A 109 0.53 -3.03 -4.56
CA LEU A 109 1.03 -1.74 -5.00
C LEU A 109 2.24 -1.35 -4.14
N VAL A 110 3.41 -1.44 -4.73
CA VAL A 110 4.68 -1.13 -4.05
C VAL A 110 5.24 0.17 -4.63
N SER A 111 5.43 1.18 -3.78
CA SER A 111 5.72 2.56 -4.20
C SER A 111 6.94 2.67 -5.13
N GLN A 112 7.98 1.87 -4.90
CA GLN A 112 9.21 1.88 -5.72
C GLN A 112 9.05 1.23 -7.10
N PHE A 113 7.99 0.45 -7.34
CA PHE A 113 7.87 -0.39 -8.54
C PHE A 113 6.67 0.00 -9.41
N ASN A 114 5.45 -0.08 -8.87
CA ASN A 114 4.25 -0.05 -9.71
C ASN A 114 3.14 0.92 -9.24
N MET A 115 3.22 1.48 -8.03
CA MET A 115 2.12 2.22 -7.41
C MET A 115 1.65 3.41 -8.26
N ILE A 116 2.54 4.32 -8.63
CA ILE A 116 2.19 5.52 -9.42
C ILE A 116 1.59 5.12 -10.77
N LYS A 117 2.25 4.18 -11.48
CA LYS A 117 1.77 3.68 -12.77
C LYS A 117 0.37 3.07 -12.66
N ARG A 118 0.10 2.35 -11.58
CA ARG A 118 -1.20 1.70 -11.37
C ARG A 118 -2.28 2.70 -11.04
N PHE A 119 -2.01 3.67 -10.18
CA PHE A 119 -2.94 4.76 -9.87
C PHE A 119 -3.30 5.55 -11.13
N ASN A 120 -2.32 5.93 -11.94
CA ASN A 120 -2.58 6.62 -13.20
C ASN A 120 -3.49 5.80 -14.12
N LYS A 121 -3.27 4.50 -14.27
CA LYS A 121 -4.15 3.62 -15.05
C LYS A 121 -5.59 3.57 -14.50
N LEU A 122 -5.76 3.59 -13.18
CA LEU A 122 -7.09 3.61 -12.56
C LEU A 122 -7.79 4.94 -12.81
N ILE A 123 -7.09 6.07 -12.68
CA ILE A 123 -7.60 7.39 -13.00
C ILE A 123 -7.98 7.48 -14.49
N ASP A 124 -7.12 7.01 -15.39
CA ASP A 124 -7.41 6.97 -16.83
C ASP A 124 -8.68 6.18 -17.15
N ARG A 125 -8.93 5.10 -16.42
CA ARG A 125 -10.15 4.29 -16.57
C ARG A 125 -11.39 5.11 -16.22
N GLU A 126 -11.36 5.81 -15.08
CA GLU A 126 -12.48 6.64 -14.65
C GLU A 126 -12.71 7.84 -15.58
N ILE A 127 -11.65 8.48 -16.08
CA ILE A 127 -11.74 9.53 -17.10
C ILE A 127 -12.39 8.99 -18.39
N LYS A 128 -12.00 7.80 -18.84
CA LYS A 128 -12.61 7.15 -20.02
C LYS A 128 -14.08 6.83 -19.79
N ASN A 129 -14.45 6.38 -18.60
CA ASN A 129 -15.84 6.10 -18.25
C ASN A 129 -16.68 7.39 -18.28
N ALA A 130 -16.22 8.45 -17.64
CA ALA A 130 -16.90 9.75 -17.62
C ALA A 130 -17.13 10.29 -19.05
N LYS A 131 -16.09 10.28 -19.89
CA LYS A 131 -16.19 10.69 -21.31
C LYS A 131 -17.17 9.89 -22.16
N LYS A 132 -17.52 8.67 -21.71
CA LYS A 132 -18.52 7.80 -22.36
C LYS A 132 -19.91 7.92 -21.72
N GLY A 133 -20.11 8.80 -20.75
CA GLY A 133 -21.34 8.92 -19.98
C GLY A 133 -21.62 7.73 -19.06
N LEU A 134 -20.59 6.91 -18.76
CA LEU A 134 -20.70 5.80 -17.83
C LEU A 134 -20.43 6.28 -16.37
N PRO A 135 -20.93 5.55 -15.37
CA PRO A 135 -20.59 5.84 -13.98
C PRO A 135 -19.07 5.93 -13.76
N ALA A 136 -18.60 7.03 -13.20
CA ALA A 136 -17.20 7.27 -12.92
C ALA A 136 -17.02 7.97 -11.57
N GLY A 137 -16.11 7.45 -10.73
CA GLY A 137 -15.89 8.01 -9.41
C GLY A 137 -14.58 7.55 -8.80
N ILE A 138 -13.99 8.42 -7.99
CA ILE A 138 -12.75 8.18 -7.26
C ILE A 138 -12.97 8.52 -5.80
N ILE A 139 -12.68 7.60 -4.89
CA ILE A 139 -12.68 7.83 -3.44
C ILE A 139 -11.29 7.50 -2.91
N ILE A 140 -10.65 8.47 -2.26
CA ILE A 140 -9.30 8.30 -1.72
C ILE A 140 -9.28 8.74 -0.26
N LYS A 141 -8.75 7.88 0.61
CA LYS A 141 -8.40 8.22 2.00
C LYS A 141 -6.89 8.16 2.17
N LEU A 142 -6.29 9.25 2.63
CA LEU A 142 -4.83 9.36 2.80
C LEU A 142 -4.46 10.32 3.92
N ASN A 143 -3.20 10.27 4.35
CA ASN A 143 -2.69 11.20 5.37
C ASN A 143 -2.47 12.60 4.82
N ASN A 144 -1.73 12.68 3.69
CA ASN A 144 -1.32 13.93 3.05
C ASN A 144 -1.50 13.80 1.54
N LEU A 145 -1.89 14.89 0.91
CA LEU A 145 -1.93 15.03 -0.55
C LEU A 145 -1.07 16.22 -0.95
N GLN A 146 0.18 15.97 -1.33
CA GLN A 146 1.18 16.99 -1.62
C GLN A 146 1.90 16.75 -2.97
N GLU A 147 1.81 15.53 -3.51
CA GLU A 147 2.50 15.17 -4.74
C GLU A 147 1.81 15.85 -5.94
N ARG A 148 2.57 16.71 -6.64
CA ARG A 148 2.06 17.61 -7.66
C ARG A 148 1.43 16.88 -8.85
N ASP A 149 2.08 15.84 -9.34
CA ASP A 149 1.60 15.14 -10.53
C ASP A 149 0.30 14.38 -10.24
N MET A 150 0.19 13.79 -9.05
CA MET A 150 -1.04 13.15 -8.62
C MET A 150 -2.20 14.16 -8.46
N ILE A 151 -1.92 15.35 -7.91
CA ILE A 151 -2.92 16.43 -7.80
C ILE A 151 -3.39 16.84 -9.20
N ASN A 152 -2.47 17.03 -10.16
CA ASN A 152 -2.81 17.35 -11.53
C ASN A 152 -3.69 16.28 -12.17
N ARG A 153 -3.38 14.99 -11.94
CA ARG A 153 -4.20 13.87 -12.41
C ARG A 153 -5.62 13.88 -11.84
N LEU A 154 -5.80 14.30 -10.59
CA LEU A 154 -7.12 14.44 -9.98
C LEU A 154 -7.87 15.64 -10.57
N TYR A 155 -7.20 16.73 -10.90
CA TYR A 155 -7.81 17.84 -11.64
C TYR A 155 -8.29 17.39 -13.03
N GLU A 156 -7.44 16.72 -13.81
CA GLU A 156 -7.84 16.16 -15.11
C GLU A 156 -9.05 15.22 -15.01
N ALA A 157 -9.14 14.42 -13.94
CA ALA A 157 -10.31 13.57 -13.70
C ALA A 157 -11.56 14.41 -13.44
N SER A 158 -11.46 15.46 -12.63
CA SER A 158 -12.56 16.39 -12.36
C SER A 158 -13.04 17.10 -13.63
N GLU A 159 -12.13 17.65 -14.41
CA GLU A 159 -12.43 18.30 -15.70
C GLU A 159 -13.13 17.35 -16.69
N ALA A 160 -12.82 16.06 -16.62
CA ALA A 160 -13.49 15.04 -17.42
C ALA A 160 -14.88 14.61 -16.89
N GLY A 161 -15.33 15.19 -15.75
CA GLY A 161 -16.62 14.88 -15.13
C GLY A 161 -16.58 13.71 -14.12
N VAL A 162 -15.40 13.26 -13.70
CA VAL A 162 -15.28 12.22 -12.66
C VAL A 162 -15.57 12.84 -11.29
N LYS A 163 -16.48 12.23 -10.53
CA LYS A 163 -16.72 12.62 -9.14
C LYS A 163 -15.57 12.13 -8.26
N VAL A 164 -14.83 13.07 -7.63
CA VAL A 164 -13.68 12.77 -6.77
C VAL A 164 -14.00 13.15 -5.32
N GLN A 165 -13.84 12.19 -4.41
CA GLN A 165 -14.05 12.38 -2.97
C GLN A 165 -12.75 12.05 -2.23
N LEU A 166 -12.24 13.02 -1.49
CA LEU A 166 -10.96 12.90 -0.79
C LEU A 166 -11.18 13.02 0.73
N LEU A 167 -10.62 12.08 1.48
CA LEU A 167 -10.54 12.14 2.93
C LEU A 167 -9.08 12.32 3.33
N VAL A 168 -8.65 13.56 3.48
CA VAL A 168 -7.26 13.92 3.79
C VAL A 168 -7.14 14.30 5.26
N ARG A 169 -6.35 13.55 6.03
CA ARG A 169 -6.26 13.74 7.47
C ARG A 169 -5.45 14.97 7.88
N SER A 170 -4.44 15.36 7.10
CA SER A 170 -3.51 16.43 7.47
C SER A 170 -3.31 17.38 6.29
N ILE A 171 -2.14 17.45 5.70
CA ILE A 171 -1.83 18.44 4.66
C ILE A 171 -2.50 18.07 3.32
N CYS A 172 -3.27 19.03 2.77
CA CYS A 172 -3.84 18.93 1.43
C CYS A 172 -3.41 20.16 0.61
N CYS A 173 -2.66 19.91 -0.45
CA CYS A 173 -2.22 20.96 -1.39
C CYS A 173 -3.14 21.07 -2.62
N LEU A 174 -4.25 20.31 -2.66
CA LEU A 174 -5.27 20.40 -3.70
C LEU A 174 -6.34 21.41 -3.30
N ALA A 175 -6.70 22.32 -4.20
CA ALA A 175 -7.84 23.23 -4.04
C ALA A 175 -9.09 22.62 -4.70
N ALA A 176 -10.11 22.34 -3.88
CA ALA A 176 -11.38 21.76 -4.34
C ALA A 176 -12.42 22.85 -4.67
N GLY A 177 -13.39 22.53 -5.54
CA GLY A 177 -14.55 23.37 -5.83
C GLY A 177 -14.25 24.55 -6.74
N ILE A 178 -13.13 24.60 -7.43
CA ILE A 178 -12.78 25.63 -8.41
C ILE A 178 -13.49 25.33 -9.73
N GLU A 179 -14.26 26.30 -10.23
CA GLU A 179 -14.98 26.20 -11.51
C GLU A 179 -14.02 25.82 -12.65
N LYS A 180 -14.43 24.87 -13.51
CA LYS A 180 -13.70 24.35 -14.67
C LYS A 180 -12.37 23.63 -14.34
N GLN A 181 -12.05 23.43 -13.07
CA GLN A 181 -10.84 22.70 -12.65
C GLN A 181 -11.16 21.58 -11.67
N SER A 182 -11.72 21.92 -10.53
CA SER A 182 -11.96 20.98 -9.43
C SER A 182 -13.39 21.02 -8.89
N GLU A 183 -14.34 21.43 -9.70
CA GLU A 183 -15.76 21.53 -9.33
C GLU A 183 -16.36 20.18 -8.93
N ASN A 184 -15.82 19.07 -9.46
CA ASN A 184 -16.25 17.70 -9.14
C ASN A 184 -15.42 17.06 -8.01
N ILE A 185 -14.55 17.84 -7.33
CA ILE A 185 -13.74 17.37 -6.20
C ILE A 185 -14.30 17.89 -4.89
N THR A 186 -14.48 16.99 -3.92
CA THR A 186 -14.77 17.31 -2.52
C THR A 186 -13.68 16.78 -1.60
N VAL A 187 -13.27 17.57 -0.58
CA VAL A 187 -12.25 17.22 0.42
C VAL A 187 -12.87 17.28 1.81
#